data_3a14dd355608824c8c7488f1bf75acda
#
_entry.id   3a14dd355608824c8c7488f1bf75acda
#
_cell.length_a   1.000
_cell.length_b   1.000
_cell.length_c   1.000
_cell.angle_alpha   90.00
_cell.angle_beta   90.00
_cell.angle_gamma   90.00
#
_symmetry.space_group_name_H-M   'P 1'
#
loop_
_entity.id
_entity.type
_entity.pdbx_description
1 polymer ?
#
loop_
_entity_poly.entity_id
_entity_poly.type
_entity_poly.pdbx_seq_one_letter_code
_entity_poly.pdbx_strand_id
1 'polypeptide(L)'
;MQRRFLVVLPFILLLAGCASLSENECRSANWDDIGYRDGVKGARSDRAQDHATACVEYGVSLDREAWKAGYERGLGVYCTPENAVEIALSGGNYAGVCPPESDTEFATHWRAARPVYEQRQKVVALDSRRRELEYAYSSADDDRERYAVRTELARIDEALRYERERLYYEEARLDHFMSGIR
;
A
#
# COMPACT_ATOMS: atom_id res chain seq x y z
N MET A 1 4.27 16.67 -59.13
CA MET A 1 3.60 17.06 -57.88
C MET A 1 3.00 15.85 -57.22
N GLN A 2 3.74 15.19 -56.27
CA GLN A 2 3.28 13.99 -55.58
C GLN A 2 2.72 14.44 -54.19
N ARG A 3 1.39 14.31 -54.05
CA ARG A 3 0.72 14.52 -52.76
C ARG A 3 0.94 13.32 -51.86
N ARG A 4 1.77 13.47 -50.82
CA ARG A 4 1.90 12.50 -49.74
C ARG A 4 0.68 12.63 -48.82
N PHE A 5 -0.22 11.65 -48.88
CA PHE A 5 -1.28 11.50 -47.88
C PHE A 5 -0.65 10.93 -46.60
N LEU A 6 -0.60 11.77 -45.57
CA LEU A 6 -0.30 11.35 -44.19
C LEU A 6 -1.54 10.65 -43.65
N VAL A 7 -1.51 9.33 -43.57
CA VAL A 7 -2.50 8.53 -42.85
C VAL A 7 -2.22 8.69 -41.35
N VAL A 8 -2.99 9.56 -40.71
CA VAL A 8 -2.99 9.67 -39.23
C VAL A 8 -3.82 8.49 -38.72
N LEU A 9 -3.15 7.44 -38.24
CA LEU A 9 -3.78 6.32 -37.58
C LEU A 9 -4.19 6.77 -36.17
N PRO A 10 -5.50 6.78 -35.80
CA PRO A 10 -5.91 7.12 -34.45
C PRO A 10 -5.42 5.99 -33.51
N PHE A 11 -4.50 6.33 -32.64
CA PHE A 11 -4.07 5.48 -31.53
C PHE A 11 -5.21 5.45 -30.49
N ILE A 12 -6.12 4.49 -30.61
CA ILE A 12 -7.17 4.23 -29.62
C ILE A 12 -6.45 3.64 -28.41
N LEU A 13 -6.16 4.48 -27.40
CA LEU A 13 -5.78 4.02 -26.05
C LEU A 13 -6.99 3.25 -25.49
N LEU A 14 -6.91 1.93 -25.55
CA LEU A 14 -7.78 1.06 -24.76
C LEU A 14 -7.43 1.30 -23.28
N LEU A 15 -8.22 2.14 -22.61
CA LEU A 15 -8.30 2.18 -21.16
C LEU A 15 -8.92 0.86 -20.71
N ALA A 16 -8.10 -0.18 -20.60
CA ALA A 16 -8.47 -1.37 -19.86
C ALA A 16 -8.58 -0.96 -18.39
N GLY A 17 -9.74 -0.42 -17.98
CA GLY A 17 -10.10 -0.29 -16.58
C GLY A 17 -9.99 -1.69 -15.98
N CYS A 18 -9.17 -1.87 -14.93
CA CYS A 18 -9.11 -3.14 -14.23
C CYS A 18 -10.50 -3.45 -13.66
N ALA A 19 -11.27 -4.28 -14.37
CA ALA A 19 -12.53 -4.79 -13.86
C ALA A 19 -12.28 -5.47 -12.51
N SER A 20 -13.17 -5.28 -11.55
CA SER A 20 -13.00 -5.83 -10.20
C SER A 20 -13.14 -7.35 -10.15
N LEU A 21 -13.83 -7.93 -11.12
CA LEU A 21 -13.97 -9.36 -11.38
C LEU A 21 -13.91 -9.62 -12.89
N SER A 22 -13.36 -10.75 -13.28
CA SER A 22 -13.41 -11.25 -14.66
C SER A 22 -14.75 -11.88 -15.00
N GLU A 23 -15.02 -12.12 -16.30
CA GLU A 23 -16.24 -12.81 -16.76
C GLU A 23 -16.44 -14.15 -16.05
N ASN A 24 -15.39 -14.98 -15.95
CA ASN A 24 -15.47 -16.29 -15.31
C ASN A 24 -15.82 -16.15 -13.82
N GLU A 25 -15.24 -15.20 -13.11
CA GLU A 25 -15.55 -14.94 -11.72
C GLU A 25 -16.98 -14.45 -11.55
N CYS A 26 -17.48 -13.60 -12.44
CA CYS A 26 -18.87 -13.16 -12.43
C CYS A 26 -19.84 -14.32 -12.64
N ARG A 27 -19.59 -15.18 -13.66
CA ARG A 27 -20.49 -16.31 -14.00
C ARG A 27 -20.52 -17.41 -12.94
N SER A 28 -19.43 -17.57 -12.19
CA SER A 28 -19.31 -18.55 -11.10
C SER A 28 -19.38 -17.91 -9.72
N ALA A 29 -19.89 -16.69 -9.61
CA ALA A 29 -19.83 -15.91 -8.38
C ALA A 29 -20.55 -16.59 -7.21
N ASN A 30 -19.80 -16.87 -6.15
CA ASN A 30 -20.33 -17.02 -4.81
C ASN A 30 -20.15 -15.68 -4.10
N TRP A 31 -21.22 -14.91 -4.03
CA TRP A 31 -21.15 -13.55 -3.49
C TRP A 31 -20.78 -13.48 -2.02
N ASP A 32 -21.12 -14.48 -1.24
CA ASP A 32 -20.72 -14.61 0.15
C ASP A 32 -19.18 -14.79 0.28
N ASP A 33 -18.59 -15.68 -0.52
CA ASP A 33 -17.14 -15.89 -0.54
C ASP A 33 -16.39 -14.67 -1.07
N ILE A 34 -16.95 -13.98 -2.06
CA ILE A 34 -16.35 -12.74 -2.60
C ILE A 34 -16.37 -11.65 -1.52
N GLY A 35 -17.50 -11.46 -0.86
CA GLY A 35 -17.62 -10.54 0.26
C GLY A 35 -16.64 -10.87 1.40
N TYR A 36 -16.52 -12.13 1.76
CA TYR A 36 -15.57 -12.55 2.79
C TYR A 36 -14.12 -12.20 2.43
N ARG A 37 -13.71 -12.45 1.19
CA ARG A 37 -12.35 -12.08 0.72
C ARG A 37 -12.13 -10.58 0.72
N ASP A 38 -13.15 -9.79 0.37
CA ASP A 38 -13.07 -8.33 0.42
C ASP A 38 -12.96 -7.82 1.86
N GLY A 39 -13.74 -8.39 2.77
CA GLY A 39 -13.68 -8.07 4.20
C GLY A 39 -12.34 -8.41 4.82
N VAL A 40 -11.78 -9.60 4.56
CA VAL A 40 -10.45 -10.02 5.05
C VAL A 40 -9.34 -9.09 4.55
N LYS A 41 -9.52 -8.46 3.39
CA LYS A 41 -8.57 -7.47 2.84
C LYS A 41 -8.81 -6.05 3.34
N GLY A 42 -9.85 -5.81 4.12
CA GLY A 42 -10.24 -4.48 4.55
C GLY A 42 -10.65 -3.57 3.37
N ALA A 43 -11.22 -4.16 2.32
CA ALA A 43 -11.74 -3.39 1.19
C ALA A 43 -12.89 -2.48 1.66
N ARG A 44 -13.05 -1.34 1.02
CA ARG A 44 -14.20 -0.45 1.31
C ARG A 44 -15.52 -1.10 0.87
N SER A 45 -16.61 -0.76 1.53
CA SER A 45 -17.94 -1.32 1.22
C SER A 45 -18.46 -0.95 -0.19
N ASP A 46 -17.92 0.11 -0.81
CA ASP A 46 -18.22 0.48 -2.20
C ASP A 46 -17.64 -0.52 -3.22
N ARG A 47 -16.75 -1.42 -2.80
CA ARG A 47 -16.25 -2.54 -3.62
C ARG A 47 -17.37 -3.41 -4.18
N ALA A 48 -18.49 -3.57 -3.45
CA ALA A 48 -19.68 -4.23 -3.95
C ALA A 48 -20.24 -3.59 -5.23
N GLN A 49 -20.16 -2.25 -5.34
CA GLN A 49 -20.61 -1.54 -6.52
C GLN A 49 -19.68 -1.76 -7.71
N ASP A 50 -18.35 -1.85 -7.47
CA ASP A 50 -17.39 -2.19 -8.51
C ASP A 50 -17.67 -3.58 -9.09
N HIS A 51 -17.99 -4.56 -8.23
CA HIS A 51 -18.36 -5.91 -8.65
C HIS A 51 -19.67 -5.94 -9.43
N ALA A 52 -20.68 -5.20 -8.96
CA ALA A 52 -21.96 -5.09 -9.68
C ALA A 52 -21.73 -4.49 -11.08
N THR A 53 -20.91 -3.45 -11.19
CA THR A 53 -20.58 -2.81 -12.47
C THR A 53 -19.81 -3.75 -13.39
N ALA A 54 -18.84 -4.51 -12.87
CA ALA A 54 -18.06 -5.46 -13.66
C ALA A 54 -18.89 -6.64 -14.18
N CYS A 55 -19.89 -7.10 -13.42
CA CYS A 55 -20.64 -8.32 -13.75
C CYS A 55 -21.93 -8.06 -14.57
N VAL A 56 -22.44 -6.81 -14.57
CA VAL A 56 -23.68 -6.49 -15.32
C VAL A 56 -23.55 -6.70 -16.82
N GLU A 57 -22.37 -6.48 -17.39
CA GLU A 57 -22.11 -6.71 -18.83
C GLU A 57 -22.23 -8.20 -19.23
N TYR A 58 -22.06 -9.11 -18.28
CA TYR A 58 -22.22 -10.56 -18.46
C TYR A 58 -23.60 -11.06 -18.07
N GLY A 59 -24.55 -10.17 -17.75
CA GLY A 59 -25.92 -10.49 -17.32
C GLY A 59 -25.99 -11.09 -15.93
N VAL A 60 -24.96 -10.89 -15.10
CA VAL A 60 -24.91 -11.40 -13.73
C VAL A 60 -25.17 -10.24 -12.75
N SER A 61 -26.14 -10.44 -11.85
CA SER A 61 -26.50 -9.47 -10.82
C SER A 61 -25.80 -9.82 -9.51
N LEU A 62 -25.34 -8.77 -8.81
CA LEU A 62 -24.80 -8.90 -7.47
C LEU A 62 -25.90 -9.28 -6.47
N ASP A 63 -25.73 -10.39 -5.73
CA ASP A 63 -26.46 -10.63 -4.49
C ASP A 63 -25.81 -9.81 -3.37
N ARG A 64 -26.36 -8.63 -3.13
CA ARG A 64 -25.81 -7.67 -2.17
C ARG A 64 -25.90 -8.17 -0.73
N GLU A 65 -26.94 -8.94 -0.40
CA GLU A 65 -27.12 -9.47 0.96
C GLU A 65 -26.10 -10.57 1.26
N ALA A 66 -25.92 -11.50 0.32
CA ALA A 66 -24.89 -12.54 0.44
C ALA A 66 -23.50 -11.93 0.52
N TRP A 67 -23.17 -10.97 -0.38
CA TRP A 67 -21.89 -10.28 -0.34
C TRP A 67 -21.66 -9.59 1.01
N LYS A 68 -22.67 -8.85 1.51
CA LYS A 68 -22.58 -8.14 2.79
C LYS A 68 -22.35 -9.09 3.96
N ALA A 69 -23.08 -10.20 4.02
CA ALA A 69 -22.91 -11.20 5.08
C ALA A 69 -21.46 -11.75 5.10
N GLY A 70 -20.93 -12.10 3.93
CA GLY A 70 -19.53 -12.51 3.80
C GLY A 70 -18.55 -11.42 4.21
N TYR A 71 -18.78 -10.20 3.75
CA TYR A 71 -17.92 -9.03 4.03
C TYR A 71 -17.82 -8.75 5.54
N GLU A 72 -18.94 -8.75 6.25
CA GLU A 72 -18.98 -8.54 7.71
C GLU A 72 -18.20 -9.63 8.47
N ARG A 73 -18.31 -10.91 8.05
CA ARG A 73 -17.49 -11.97 8.61
C ARG A 73 -15.99 -11.78 8.30
N GLY A 74 -15.67 -11.34 7.09
CA GLY A 74 -14.29 -11.04 6.70
C GLY A 74 -13.70 -9.87 7.50
N LEU A 75 -14.49 -8.83 7.77
CA LEU A 75 -14.08 -7.73 8.65
C LEU A 75 -13.78 -8.20 10.07
N GLY A 76 -14.46 -9.23 10.58
CA GLY A 76 -14.13 -9.82 11.88
C GLY A 76 -12.70 -10.39 11.94
N VAL A 77 -12.15 -10.82 10.79
CA VAL A 77 -10.75 -11.26 10.68
C VAL A 77 -9.80 -10.06 10.50
N TYR A 78 -10.21 -9.07 9.70
CA TYR A 78 -9.40 -7.89 9.42
C TYR A 78 -9.27 -6.97 10.63
N CYS A 79 -10.36 -6.71 11.35
CA CYS A 79 -10.48 -5.68 12.37
C CYS A 79 -9.97 -6.14 13.74
N THR A 80 -8.74 -6.63 13.78
CA THR A 80 -8.05 -7.03 15.02
C THR A 80 -6.86 -6.09 15.32
N PRO A 81 -6.51 -5.88 16.60
CA PRO A 81 -5.36 -5.08 17.00
C PRO A 81 -4.04 -5.53 16.34
N GLU A 82 -3.83 -6.85 16.27
CA GLU A 82 -2.62 -7.45 15.69
C GLU A 82 -2.52 -7.12 14.20
N ASN A 83 -3.62 -7.29 13.46
CA ASN A 83 -3.66 -6.98 12.05
C ASN A 83 -3.50 -5.47 11.77
N ALA A 84 -4.01 -4.61 12.65
CA ALA A 84 -3.80 -3.17 12.56
C ALA A 84 -2.32 -2.80 12.60
N VAL A 85 -1.56 -3.42 13.52
CA VAL A 85 -0.10 -3.25 13.63
C VAL A 85 0.61 -3.78 12.38
N GLU A 86 0.25 -4.97 11.90
CA GLU A 86 0.87 -5.59 10.71
C GLU A 86 0.66 -4.71 9.47
N ILE A 87 -0.57 -4.24 9.24
CA ILE A 87 -0.91 -3.34 8.13
C ILE A 87 -0.11 -2.04 8.22
N ALA A 88 -0.03 -1.43 9.39
CA ALA A 88 0.72 -0.20 9.60
C ALA A 88 2.22 -0.39 9.32
N LEU A 89 2.82 -1.48 9.82
CA LEU A 89 4.24 -1.81 9.64
C LEU A 89 4.60 -2.18 8.19
N SER A 90 3.64 -2.70 7.41
CA SER A 90 3.80 -2.97 5.98
C SER A 90 3.53 -1.75 5.08
N GLY A 91 3.07 -0.64 5.64
CA GLY A 91 2.77 0.60 4.91
C GLY A 91 1.35 0.69 4.39
N GLY A 92 0.49 -0.26 4.74
CA GLY A 92 -0.92 -0.25 4.38
C GLY A 92 -1.68 0.90 5.05
N ASN A 93 -2.66 1.44 4.35
CA ASN A 93 -3.53 2.49 4.87
C ASN A 93 -4.79 1.89 5.49
N TYR A 94 -5.25 2.49 6.57
CA TYR A 94 -6.55 2.19 7.15
C TYR A 94 -7.63 3.10 6.56
N ALA A 95 -8.69 2.49 6.01
CA ALA A 95 -9.77 3.22 5.32
C ALA A 95 -11.03 3.44 6.20
N GLY A 96 -10.97 3.13 7.51
CA GLY A 96 -12.13 3.27 8.41
C GLY A 96 -13.25 2.28 8.08
N VAL A 97 -12.90 1.04 7.78
CA VAL A 97 -13.85 0.01 7.35
C VAL A 97 -14.37 -0.85 8.51
N CYS A 98 -13.72 -0.79 9.65
CA CYS A 98 -14.10 -1.59 10.80
C CYS A 98 -15.43 -1.15 11.38
N PRO A 99 -16.25 -2.09 11.90
CA PRO A 99 -17.46 -1.75 12.61
C PRO A 99 -17.17 -0.94 13.89
N PRO A 100 -18.12 -0.10 14.35
CA PRO A 100 -17.89 0.86 15.43
C PRO A 100 -17.29 0.26 16.71
N GLU A 101 -17.60 -0.98 17.04
CA GLU A 101 -17.12 -1.70 18.22
C GLU A 101 -15.63 -2.01 18.18
N SER A 102 -15.02 -2.15 16.99
CA SER A 102 -13.60 -2.46 16.80
C SER A 102 -12.81 -1.32 16.15
N ASP A 103 -13.48 -0.31 15.55
CA ASP A 103 -12.84 0.77 14.79
C ASP A 103 -11.85 1.56 15.63
N THR A 104 -12.26 1.96 16.84
CA THR A 104 -11.42 2.78 17.72
C THR A 104 -10.15 2.04 18.14
N GLU A 105 -10.28 0.77 18.48
CA GLU A 105 -9.15 -0.07 18.88
C GLU A 105 -8.21 -0.31 17.71
N PHE A 106 -8.74 -0.72 16.55
CA PHE A 106 -7.98 -0.90 15.33
C PHE A 106 -7.19 0.36 14.96
N ALA A 107 -7.88 1.51 14.87
CA ALA A 107 -7.27 2.78 14.51
C ALA A 107 -6.18 3.21 15.51
N THR A 108 -6.33 2.89 16.80
CA THR A 108 -5.34 3.20 17.83
C THR A 108 -4.07 2.40 17.63
N HIS A 109 -4.17 1.10 17.39
CA HIS A 109 -3.03 0.21 17.12
C HIS A 109 -2.33 0.58 15.80
N TRP A 110 -3.12 0.85 14.74
CA TRP A 110 -2.58 1.29 13.47
C TRP A 110 -1.76 2.59 13.60
N ARG A 111 -2.30 3.61 14.32
CA ARG A 111 -1.59 4.88 14.54
C ARG A 111 -0.33 4.72 15.41
N ALA A 112 -0.34 3.79 16.35
CA ALA A 112 0.83 3.52 17.20
C ALA A 112 1.99 2.92 16.38
N ALA A 113 1.68 2.03 15.41
CA ALA A 113 2.69 1.33 14.61
C ALA A 113 3.15 2.10 13.36
N ARG A 114 2.29 2.94 12.79
CA ARG A 114 2.57 3.68 11.54
C ARG A 114 3.89 4.45 11.51
N PRO A 115 4.29 5.18 12.58
CA PRO A 115 5.56 5.92 12.62
C PRO A 115 6.80 5.04 12.40
N VAL A 116 6.76 3.78 12.83
CA VAL A 116 7.87 2.83 12.59
C VAL A 116 8.07 2.60 11.09
N TYR A 117 7.00 2.34 10.33
CA TYR A 117 7.07 2.21 8.88
C TYR A 117 7.63 3.49 8.22
N GLU A 118 7.08 4.64 8.56
CA GLU A 118 7.50 5.94 7.99
C GLU A 118 8.97 6.22 8.27
N GLN A 119 9.44 5.87 9.46
CA GLN A 119 10.84 6.04 9.83
C GLN A 119 11.76 5.05 9.10
N ARG A 120 11.31 3.79 8.92
CA ARG A 120 12.03 2.78 8.10
C ARG A 120 12.19 3.25 6.66
N GLN A 121 11.16 3.88 6.06
CA GLN A 121 11.24 4.41 4.70
C GLN A 121 12.30 5.50 4.55
N LYS A 122 12.48 6.37 5.55
CA LYS A 122 13.54 7.39 5.54
C LYS A 122 14.94 6.75 5.56
N VAL A 123 15.14 5.75 6.41
CA VAL A 123 16.41 5.01 6.47
C VAL A 123 16.69 4.33 5.12
N VAL A 124 15.70 3.65 4.54
CA VAL A 124 15.83 2.99 3.23
C VAL A 124 16.18 3.98 2.12
N ALA A 125 15.55 5.15 2.10
CA ALA A 125 15.82 6.19 1.11
C ALA A 125 17.26 6.73 1.23
N LEU A 126 17.73 6.99 2.45
CA LEU A 126 19.10 7.44 2.70
C LEU A 126 20.14 6.34 2.37
N ASP A 127 19.88 5.09 2.72
CA ASP A 127 20.75 3.97 2.34
C ASP A 127 20.83 3.78 0.82
N SER A 128 19.74 4.02 0.10
CA SER A 128 19.74 4.01 -1.37
C SER A 128 20.58 5.15 -1.93
N ARG A 129 20.41 6.36 -1.38
CA ARG A 129 21.21 7.52 -1.79
C ARG A 129 22.69 7.34 -1.50
N ARG A 130 23.04 6.72 -0.37
CA ARG A 130 24.43 6.40 -0.04
C ARG A 130 25.06 5.49 -1.09
N ARG A 131 24.36 4.40 -1.50
CA ARG A 131 24.86 3.50 -2.55
C ARG A 131 25.07 4.19 -3.90
N GLU A 132 24.17 5.11 -4.29
CA GLU A 132 24.33 5.91 -5.50
C GLU A 132 25.61 6.78 -5.43
N LEU A 133 25.85 7.42 -4.29
CA LEU A 133 27.05 8.25 -4.08
C LEU A 133 28.34 7.40 -4.02
N GLU A 134 28.31 6.22 -3.42
CA GLU A 134 29.42 5.27 -3.43
C GLU A 134 29.80 4.86 -4.87
N TYR A 135 28.78 4.59 -5.70
CA TYR A 135 29.00 4.35 -7.12
C TYR A 135 29.58 5.58 -7.83
N ALA A 136 29.00 6.75 -7.64
CA ALA A 136 29.51 8.00 -8.21
C ALA A 136 30.95 8.28 -7.79
N TYR A 137 31.33 8.03 -6.52
CA TYR A 137 32.69 8.16 -6.03
C TYR A 137 33.66 7.24 -6.76
N SER A 138 33.24 5.99 -7.00
CA SER A 138 34.08 4.99 -7.69
C SER A 138 34.28 5.28 -9.17
N SER A 139 33.36 6.00 -9.80
CA SER A 139 33.35 6.35 -11.21
C SER A 139 33.83 7.79 -11.52
N ALA A 140 34.14 8.56 -10.48
CA ALA A 140 34.57 9.96 -10.65
C ALA A 140 35.93 10.04 -11.37
N ASP A 141 36.02 10.92 -12.37
CA ASP A 141 37.20 11.07 -13.23
C ASP A 141 38.31 11.91 -12.61
N ASP A 142 37.95 12.88 -11.75
CA ASP A 142 38.89 13.79 -11.14
C ASP A 142 38.77 13.95 -9.62
N ASP A 143 39.77 14.54 -8.98
CA ASP A 143 39.84 14.72 -7.54
C ASP A 143 38.80 15.73 -7.00
N ARG A 144 38.38 16.69 -7.84
CA ARG A 144 37.36 17.69 -7.45
C ARG A 144 35.98 17.02 -7.33
N GLU A 145 35.67 16.19 -8.29
CA GLU A 145 34.43 15.40 -8.28
C GLU A 145 34.43 14.43 -7.09
N ARG A 146 35.51 13.67 -6.88
CA ARG A 146 35.67 12.80 -5.70
C ARG A 146 35.48 13.54 -4.38
N TYR A 147 36.07 14.75 -4.27
CA TYR A 147 35.92 15.54 -3.06
C TYR A 147 34.46 15.96 -2.82
N ALA A 148 33.74 16.39 -3.86
CA ALA A 148 32.34 16.78 -3.77
C ALA A 148 31.47 15.60 -3.32
N VAL A 149 31.60 14.42 -3.95
CA VAL A 149 30.86 13.21 -3.61
C VAL A 149 31.19 12.74 -2.18
N ARG A 150 32.46 12.77 -1.77
CA ARG A 150 32.88 12.42 -0.42
C ARG A 150 32.24 13.32 0.64
N THR A 151 32.12 14.61 0.34
CA THR A 151 31.48 15.58 1.25
C THR A 151 30.00 15.25 1.42
N GLU A 152 29.31 14.87 0.34
CA GLU A 152 27.91 14.47 0.38
C GLU A 152 27.73 13.13 1.09
N LEU A 153 28.60 12.15 0.88
CA LEU A 153 28.60 10.88 1.61
C LEU A 153 28.67 11.11 3.12
N ALA A 154 29.56 12.02 3.58
CA ALA A 154 29.65 12.33 5.00
C ALA A 154 28.33 12.90 5.59
N ARG A 155 27.61 13.72 4.82
CA ARG A 155 26.29 14.25 5.23
C ARG A 155 25.23 13.15 5.29
N ILE A 156 25.22 12.25 4.30
CA ILE A 156 24.28 11.12 4.29
C ILE A 156 24.56 10.16 5.45
N ASP A 157 25.82 9.89 5.77
CA ASP A 157 26.18 9.03 6.91
C ASP A 157 25.76 9.64 8.26
N GLU A 158 25.82 10.96 8.41
CA GLU A 158 25.33 11.65 9.59
C GLU A 158 23.79 11.58 9.66
N ALA A 159 23.09 11.83 8.55
CA ALA A 159 21.64 11.71 8.47
C ALA A 159 21.18 10.29 8.78
N LEU A 160 21.87 9.26 8.25
CA LEU A 160 21.56 7.85 8.54
C LEU A 160 21.69 7.50 10.01
N ARG A 161 22.74 7.99 10.69
CA ARG A 161 22.88 7.76 12.13
C ARG A 161 21.69 8.34 12.90
N TYR A 162 21.30 9.57 12.59
CA TYR A 162 20.18 10.25 13.21
C TYR A 162 18.84 9.52 12.96
N GLU A 163 18.55 9.16 11.69
CA GLU A 163 17.29 8.50 11.35
C GLU A 163 17.21 7.05 11.89
N ARG A 164 18.34 6.33 12.02
CA ARG A 164 18.39 5.01 12.68
C ARG A 164 18.16 5.11 14.19
N GLU A 165 18.70 6.13 14.85
CA GLU A 165 18.41 6.39 16.26
C GLU A 165 16.92 6.68 16.46
N ARG A 166 16.32 7.50 15.61
CA ARG A 166 14.88 7.75 15.63
C ARG A 166 14.06 6.49 15.39
N LEU A 167 14.48 5.63 14.47
CA LEU A 167 13.82 4.36 14.25
C LEU A 167 13.82 3.50 15.52
N TYR A 168 14.94 3.41 16.19
CA TYR A 168 15.04 2.71 17.46
C TYR A 168 14.05 3.21 18.51
N TYR A 169 13.88 4.53 18.62
CA TYR A 169 12.90 5.12 19.55
C TYR A 169 11.46 4.82 19.15
N GLU A 170 11.13 4.85 17.85
CA GLU A 170 9.78 4.51 17.39
C GLU A 170 9.46 3.02 17.62
N GLU A 171 10.42 2.13 17.40
CA GLU A 171 10.28 0.70 17.69
C GLU A 171 10.11 0.45 19.19
N ALA A 172 10.92 1.07 20.04
CA ALA A 172 10.82 0.93 21.50
C ALA A 172 9.47 1.50 22.01
N ARG A 173 8.97 2.58 21.42
CA ARG A 173 7.67 3.16 21.76
C ARG A 173 6.52 2.22 21.40
N LEU A 174 6.59 1.59 20.23
CA LEU A 174 5.60 0.59 19.83
C LEU A 174 5.64 -0.62 20.76
N ASP A 175 6.82 -1.13 21.10
CA ASP A 175 6.98 -2.27 22.02
C ASP A 175 6.40 -1.95 23.40
N HIS A 176 6.63 -0.74 23.91
CA HIS A 176 6.04 -0.30 25.17
C HIS A 176 4.52 -0.23 25.10
N PHE A 177 3.97 0.34 24.02
CA PHE A 177 2.52 0.39 23.78
C PHE A 177 1.92 -1.02 23.78
N MET A 178 2.52 -1.96 23.01
CA MET A 178 2.04 -3.34 22.91
C MET A 178 2.16 -4.12 24.23
N SER A 179 3.16 -3.81 25.06
CA SER A 179 3.34 -4.47 26.37
C SER A 179 2.37 -3.97 27.44
N GLY A 180 1.92 -2.72 27.35
CA GLY A 180 0.97 -2.12 28.27
C GLY A 180 -0.49 -2.57 28.10
N ILE A 181 -0.79 -3.30 27.02
CA ILE A 181 -2.13 -3.82 26.68
C ILE A 181 -2.31 -5.28 27.16
N ARG A 182 -1.24 -5.95 27.56
CA ARG A 182 -1.29 -7.32 28.17
C ARG A 182 -1.54 -7.20 29.65
#